data_f4ca8dd2cb93b335590d8c059ff1ff0b
#
_entry.id   f4ca8dd2cb93b335590d8c059ff1ff0b
#
_cell.length_a   1.000
_cell.length_b   1.000
_cell.length_c   1.000
_cell.angle_alpha   90.00
_cell.angle_beta   90.00
_cell.angle_gamma   90.00
#
_symmetry.space_group_name_H-M   'P 1'
#
loop_
_entity.id
_entity.type
_entity.pdbx_description
1 polymer ?
#
loop_
_entity_poly.entity_id
_entity_poly.type
_entity_poly.pdbx_seq_one_letter_code
_entity_poly.pdbx_strand_id
1 'polypeptide(L)'
;MSEKVLQAARGAVRGATLLRPVGRVTQVVGTVVEARGLRASVGDLCWILGDGGREGVACEVVGFRDEALLLMPFHDLHGVAPGQRVTTRKETLRVPTGQAVLGRVIDAFGRPLDGGPAIESPERVVSRPNIPNAMTRQRVELPQRTGVKAIDAFVPCARGQRVGIMAGSGVGKSVLLGMISRHSDADVNVVALIGERGREVREFVEQDLGPE
;
A
#
# COMPACT_ATOMS: atom_id res chain seq x y z
N MET A 1 1.26 37.66 25.02
CA MET A 1 1.28 36.29 24.48
C MET A 1 0.29 35.47 25.32
N SER A 2 -0.76 34.91 24.71
CA SER A 2 -1.86 34.27 25.46
C SER A 2 -1.36 33.02 26.19
N GLU A 3 -1.81 32.82 27.43
CA GLU A 3 -1.48 31.66 28.29
C GLU A 3 -1.79 30.32 27.60
N LYS A 4 -2.80 30.29 26.73
CA LYS A 4 -3.13 29.15 25.85
C LYS A 4 -2.01 28.79 24.88
N VAL A 5 -1.32 29.77 24.31
CA VAL A 5 -0.18 29.55 23.41
C VAL A 5 1.01 28.99 24.16
N LEU A 6 1.28 29.47 25.38
CA LEU A 6 2.33 28.94 26.24
C LEU A 6 2.04 27.51 26.71
N GLN A 7 0.78 27.20 27.03
CA GLN A 7 0.37 25.85 27.41
C GLN A 7 0.49 24.87 26.22
N ALA A 8 0.07 25.28 25.03
CA ALA A 8 0.21 24.49 23.78
C ALA A 8 1.70 24.24 23.46
N ALA A 9 2.54 25.26 23.56
CA ALA A 9 3.98 25.16 23.34
C ALA A 9 4.66 24.23 24.37
N ARG A 10 4.30 24.33 25.65
CA ARG A 10 4.78 23.42 26.70
C ARG A 10 4.32 21.97 26.47
N GLY A 11 3.08 21.76 26.02
CA GLY A 11 2.56 20.46 25.62
C GLY A 11 3.34 19.85 24.46
N ALA A 12 3.60 20.64 23.41
CA ALA A 12 4.38 20.22 22.26
C ALA A 12 5.84 19.85 22.62
N VAL A 13 6.49 20.64 23.49
CA VAL A 13 7.84 20.36 23.96
C VAL A 13 7.90 19.11 24.84
N ARG A 14 6.91 18.90 25.72
CA ARG A 14 6.84 17.69 26.56
C ARG A 14 6.56 16.42 25.77
N GLY A 15 5.81 16.51 24.66
CA GLY A 15 5.53 15.41 23.74
C GLY A 15 6.62 15.19 22.68
N ALA A 16 7.58 16.11 22.56
CA ALA A 16 8.64 16.00 21.56
C ALA A 16 9.64 14.91 21.92
N THR A 17 9.80 13.93 21.05
CA THR A 17 10.88 12.93 21.15
C THR A 17 12.19 13.58 20.71
N LEU A 18 12.96 14.08 21.67
CA LEU A 18 14.24 14.80 21.43
C LEU A 18 15.35 13.87 20.92
N LEU A 19 15.28 12.57 21.26
CA LEU A 19 16.24 11.56 20.84
C LEU A 19 15.54 10.56 19.93
N ARG A 20 15.93 10.52 18.67
CA ARG A 20 15.50 9.47 17.74
C ARG A 20 16.54 8.36 17.75
N PRO A 21 16.19 7.12 18.11
CA PRO A 21 17.11 6.01 18.02
C PRO A 21 17.52 5.81 16.56
N VAL A 22 18.81 5.64 16.32
CA VAL A 22 19.38 5.42 15.00
C VAL A 22 20.09 4.09 15.00
N GLY A 23 19.65 3.18 14.14
CA GLY A 23 20.34 1.93 13.83
C GLY A 23 21.31 2.10 12.68
N ARG A 24 21.98 1.02 12.35
CA ARG A 24 22.88 0.94 11.18
C ARG A 24 22.64 -0.33 10.40
N VAL A 25 22.70 -0.22 9.09
CA VAL A 25 22.73 -1.36 8.18
C VAL A 25 23.98 -2.19 8.49
N THR A 26 23.81 -3.49 8.71
CA THR A 26 24.89 -4.44 8.92
C THR A 26 25.21 -5.20 7.65
N GLN A 27 24.20 -5.68 6.95
CA GLN A 27 24.36 -6.40 5.67
C GLN A 27 23.08 -6.39 4.85
N VAL A 28 23.21 -6.76 3.58
CA VAL A 28 22.12 -7.00 2.65
C VAL A 28 22.20 -8.44 2.20
N VAL A 29 21.10 -9.20 2.37
CA VAL A 29 21.02 -10.61 1.98
C VAL A 29 19.82 -10.80 1.05
N GLY A 30 20.09 -10.96 -0.24
CA GLY A 30 19.04 -10.98 -1.26
C GLY A 30 18.25 -9.66 -1.27
N THR A 31 16.96 -9.75 -0.97
CA THR A 31 16.05 -8.59 -0.91
C THR A 31 15.85 -8.04 0.50
N VAL A 32 16.52 -8.58 1.51
CA VAL A 32 16.35 -8.18 2.91
C VAL A 32 17.58 -7.44 3.40
N VAL A 33 17.36 -6.34 4.11
CA VAL A 33 18.41 -5.58 4.76
C VAL A 33 18.40 -5.88 6.26
N GLU A 34 19.56 -6.21 6.82
CA GLU A 34 19.73 -6.36 8.25
C GLU A 34 20.25 -5.06 8.87
N ALA A 35 19.61 -4.64 9.96
CA ALA A 35 20.03 -3.44 10.71
C ALA A 35 20.06 -3.72 12.21
N ARG A 36 21.05 -3.13 12.92
CA ARG A 36 21.20 -3.23 14.38
C ARG A 36 21.18 -1.87 15.04
N GLY A 37 20.98 -1.86 16.38
CA GLY A 37 20.98 -0.64 17.19
C GLY A 37 19.67 0.15 17.15
N LEU A 38 18.62 -0.41 16.56
CA LEU A 38 17.30 0.19 16.47
C LEU A 38 16.26 -0.77 17.10
N ARG A 39 15.28 -0.21 17.82
CA ARG A 39 14.14 -0.97 18.34
C ARG A 39 12.89 -0.61 17.55
N ALA A 40 12.34 -1.57 16.88
CA ALA A 40 11.08 -1.45 16.12
C ALA A 40 10.32 -2.77 16.19
N SER A 41 9.04 -2.76 15.87
CA SER A 41 8.17 -3.93 15.85
C SER A 41 7.95 -4.41 14.42
N VAL A 42 7.57 -5.67 14.23
CA VAL A 42 7.17 -6.17 12.91
C VAL A 42 6.01 -5.34 12.37
N GLY A 43 6.14 -4.86 11.14
CA GLY A 43 5.20 -3.95 10.49
C GLY A 43 5.52 -2.47 10.63
N ASP A 44 6.48 -2.09 11.48
CA ASP A 44 6.93 -0.69 11.57
C ASP A 44 7.69 -0.27 10.30
N LEU A 45 7.49 0.99 9.91
CA LEU A 45 8.25 1.62 8.84
C LEU A 45 9.61 2.12 9.33
N CYS A 46 10.62 1.78 8.57
CA CYS A 46 11.99 2.25 8.75
C CYS A 46 12.49 2.95 7.49
N TRP A 47 13.46 3.83 7.64
CA TRP A 47 14.11 4.52 6.54
C TRP A 47 15.62 4.32 6.64
N ILE A 48 16.21 3.77 5.59
CA ILE A 48 17.65 3.74 5.40
C ILE A 48 18.02 5.10 4.82
N LEU A 49 18.76 5.92 5.56
CA LEU A 49 19.06 7.27 5.14
C LEU A 49 20.15 7.27 4.06
N GLY A 50 19.88 7.98 2.97
CA GLY A 50 20.86 8.18 1.91
C GLY A 50 21.99 9.12 2.34
N ASP A 51 23.17 8.95 1.76
CA ASP A 51 24.30 9.85 1.95
C ASP A 51 24.12 11.14 1.15
N GLY A 52 24.57 12.27 1.71
CA GLY A 52 24.61 13.56 1.00
C GLY A 52 23.24 14.15 0.65
N GLY A 53 22.18 13.86 1.44
CA GLY A 53 20.84 14.45 1.22
C GLY A 53 20.00 13.73 0.18
N ARG A 54 20.40 12.55 -0.25
CA ARG A 54 19.56 11.67 -1.08
C ARG A 54 18.35 11.17 -0.29
N GLU A 55 17.25 10.99 -0.98
CA GLU A 55 16.04 10.37 -0.42
C GLU A 55 16.38 8.98 0.13
N GLY A 56 15.92 8.68 1.34
CA GLY A 56 16.20 7.39 1.98
C GLY A 56 15.33 6.28 1.41
N VAL A 57 15.78 5.03 1.56
CA VAL A 57 14.98 3.86 1.17
C VAL A 57 14.01 3.51 2.29
N ALA A 58 12.71 3.55 2.00
CA ALA A 58 11.68 3.11 2.92
C ALA A 58 11.62 1.58 2.97
N CYS A 59 11.49 1.03 4.18
CA CYS A 59 11.44 -0.40 4.44
C CYS A 59 10.37 -0.73 5.48
N GLU A 60 9.88 -1.95 5.48
CA GLU A 60 9.06 -2.51 6.55
C GLU A 60 9.87 -3.53 7.36
N VAL A 61 9.70 -3.51 8.68
CA VAL A 61 10.25 -4.57 9.53
C VAL A 61 9.44 -5.85 9.33
N VAL A 62 10.08 -6.88 8.80
CA VAL A 62 9.44 -8.19 8.52
C VAL A 62 9.81 -9.28 9.52
N GLY A 63 10.80 -9.03 10.37
CA GLY A 63 11.23 -9.98 11.39
C GLY A 63 12.52 -9.55 12.11
N PHE A 64 13.07 -10.51 12.83
CA PHE A 64 14.29 -10.35 13.63
C PHE A 64 15.20 -11.57 13.46
N ARG A 65 16.50 -11.35 13.56
CA ARG A 65 17.53 -12.38 13.65
C ARG A 65 18.68 -11.88 14.52
N ASP A 66 18.99 -12.60 15.59
CA ASP A 66 20.16 -12.30 16.44
C ASP A 66 20.32 -10.79 16.77
N GLU A 67 19.30 -10.17 17.33
CA GLU A 67 19.21 -8.73 17.65
C GLU A 67 19.24 -7.78 16.43
N ALA A 68 19.28 -8.31 15.21
CA ALA A 68 19.12 -7.51 14.01
C ALA A 68 17.65 -7.45 13.58
N LEU A 69 17.22 -6.29 13.11
CA LEU A 69 15.97 -6.12 12.39
C LEU A 69 16.15 -6.62 10.96
N LEU A 70 15.18 -7.36 10.47
CA LEU A 70 15.05 -7.73 9.07
C LEU A 70 14.10 -6.74 8.40
N LEU A 71 14.64 -5.94 7.48
CA LEU A 71 13.93 -4.88 6.78
C LEU A 71 13.67 -5.30 5.33
N MET A 72 12.41 -5.26 4.91
CA MET A 72 12.01 -5.45 3.52
C MET A 72 11.88 -4.07 2.87
N PRO A 73 12.75 -3.73 1.90
CA PRO A 73 12.66 -2.46 1.18
C PRO A 73 11.45 -2.44 0.24
N PHE A 74 10.87 -1.28 0.09
CA PHE A 74 9.78 -1.05 -0.86
C PHE A 74 10.27 -0.63 -2.26
N HIS A 75 11.53 -0.23 -2.35
CA HIS A 75 12.18 0.22 -3.59
C HIS A 75 13.52 -0.49 -3.77
N ASP A 76 14.15 -0.22 -4.89
CA ASP A 76 15.48 -0.74 -5.20
C ASP A 76 16.51 -0.36 -4.10
N LEU A 77 17.39 -1.29 -3.80
CA LEU A 77 18.47 -1.14 -2.83
C LEU A 77 19.72 -0.49 -3.42
N HIS A 78 19.65 0.07 -4.63
CA HIS A 78 20.81 0.68 -5.25
C HIS A 78 21.42 1.78 -4.38
N GLY A 79 22.71 1.63 -4.04
CA GLY A 79 23.43 2.55 -3.20
C GLY A 79 23.28 2.33 -1.69
N VAL A 80 22.56 1.28 -1.26
CA VAL A 80 22.56 0.87 0.15
C VAL A 80 23.86 0.16 0.49
N ALA A 81 24.52 0.63 1.56
CA ALA A 81 25.80 0.11 2.02
C ALA A 81 25.79 -0.17 3.54
N PRO A 82 26.66 -1.09 4.01
CA PRO A 82 26.87 -1.30 5.44
C PRO A 82 27.27 0.00 6.15
N GLY A 83 26.78 0.17 7.38
CA GLY A 83 27.03 1.36 8.20
C GLY A 83 26.08 2.52 7.98
N GLN A 84 25.26 2.53 6.91
CA GLN A 84 24.25 3.56 6.72
C GLN A 84 23.25 3.60 7.86
N ARG A 85 22.78 4.81 8.19
CA ARG A 85 21.85 5.05 9.30
C ARG A 85 20.45 4.58 8.94
N VAL A 86 19.80 3.94 9.91
CA VAL A 86 18.40 3.50 9.83
C VAL A 86 17.61 4.19 10.93
N THR A 87 16.47 4.74 10.59
CA THR A 87 15.56 5.41 11.53
C THR A 87 14.17 4.81 11.45
N THR A 88 13.40 4.90 12.53
CA THR A 88 11.97 4.55 12.55
C THR A 88 11.16 5.65 13.23
N ARG A 89 9.92 5.80 12.83
CA ARG A 89 8.90 6.60 13.53
C ARG A 89 7.96 5.74 14.37
N LYS A 90 8.14 4.42 14.36
CA LYS A 90 7.23 3.43 14.97
C LYS A 90 5.80 3.57 14.44
N GLU A 91 5.68 3.81 13.17
CA GLU A 91 4.44 3.93 12.44
C GLU A 91 4.34 2.77 11.46
N THR A 92 3.14 2.26 11.24
CA THR A 92 2.85 1.29 10.17
C THR A 92 2.45 2.00 8.89
N LEU A 93 2.57 1.31 7.75
CA LEU A 93 2.09 1.84 6.49
C LEU A 93 0.59 2.13 6.55
N ARG A 94 0.23 3.36 6.21
CA ARG A 94 -1.16 3.82 6.12
C ARG A 94 -1.42 4.37 4.73
N VAL A 95 -2.49 3.91 4.12
CA VAL A 95 -2.95 4.37 2.81
C VAL A 95 -4.17 5.28 2.93
N PRO A 96 -4.31 6.29 2.06
CA PRO A 96 -5.51 7.12 2.03
C PRO A 96 -6.72 6.28 1.61
N THR A 97 -7.88 6.61 2.17
CA THR A 97 -9.17 5.96 1.88
C THR A 97 -10.28 6.99 1.76
N GLY A 98 -11.50 6.53 1.49
CA GLY A 98 -12.69 7.37 1.40
C GLY A 98 -12.86 8.02 0.03
N GLN A 99 -13.69 9.06 -0.04
CA GLN A 99 -14.07 9.74 -1.29
C GLN A 99 -12.88 10.32 -2.07
N ALA A 100 -11.81 10.70 -1.37
CA ALA A 100 -10.65 11.34 -1.99
C ALA A 100 -9.84 10.44 -2.94
N VAL A 101 -10.06 9.12 -2.89
CA VAL A 101 -9.38 8.15 -3.75
C VAL A 101 -10.24 7.68 -4.93
N LEU A 102 -11.50 8.10 -5.02
CA LEU A 102 -12.36 7.73 -6.14
C LEU A 102 -11.87 8.39 -7.44
N GLY A 103 -11.86 7.62 -8.51
CA GLY A 103 -11.36 8.05 -9.81
C GLY A 103 -9.85 8.31 -9.87
N ARG A 104 -9.08 7.82 -8.89
CA ARG A 104 -7.64 8.04 -8.82
C ARG A 104 -6.85 6.77 -9.08
N VAL A 105 -5.68 6.95 -9.68
CA VAL A 105 -4.67 5.90 -9.83
C VAL A 105 -3.52 6.20 -8.87
N ILE A 106 -3.26 5.27 -7.96
CA ILE A 106 -2.28 5.45 -6.88
C ILE A 106 -1.31 4.27 -6.80
N ASP A 107 -0.12 4.50 -6.27
CA ASP A 107 0.79 3.43 -5.87
C ASP A 107 0.39 2.79 -4.53
N ALA A 108 1.13 1.78 -4.11
CA ALA A 108 0.90 1.09 -2.82
C ALA A 108 1.07 2.00 -1.58
N PHE A 109 1.62 3.19 -1.74
CA PHE A 109 1.80 4.20 -0.67
C PHE A 109 0.73 5.28 -0.71
N GLY A 110 -0.19 5.22 -1.67
CA GLY A 110 -1.20 6.24 -1.89
C GLY A 110 -0.67 7.48 -2.59
N ARG A 111 0.46 7.39 -3.31
CA ARG A 111 0.97 8.48 -4.14
C ARG A 111 0.26 8.47 -5.49
N PRO A 112 -0.17 9.62 -6.01
CA PRO A 112 -0.80 9.69 -7.33
C PRO A 112 0.14 9.20 -8.44
N LEU A 113 -0.37 8.35 -9.32
CA LEU A 113 0.27 7.93 -10.57
C LEU A 113 -0.42 8.55 -11.80
N ASP A 114 -1.59 9.16 -11.60
CA ASP A 114 -2.44 9.78 -12.62
C ASP A 114 -2.03 11.22 -12.98
N GLY A 115 -0.93 11.73 -12.42
CA GLY A 115 -0.51 13.13 -12.59
C GLY A 115 -1.36 14.16 -11.85
N GLY A 116 -2.37 13.71 -11.09
CA GLY A 116 -3.20 14.56 -10.27
C GLY A 116 -2.52 15.07 -9.00
N PRO A 117 -3.16 15.97 -8.24
CA PRO A 117 -2.63 16.49 -7.00
C PRO A 117 -2.49 15.40 -5.92
N ALA A 118 -1.68 15.68 -4.90
CA ALA A 118 -1.57 14.81 -3.73
C ALA A 118 -2.95 14.54 -3.11
N ILE A 119 -3.17 13.32 -2.65
CA ILE A 119 -4.44 12.95 -2.05
C ILE A 119 -4.46 13.37 -0.58
N GLU A 120 -5.22 14.40 -0.30
CA GLU A 120 -5.51 14.86 1.05
C GLU A 120 -6.74 14.11 1.58
N SER A 121 -6.52 13.01 2.28
CA SER A 121 -7.59 12.28 2.95
C SER A 121 -7.39 12.33 4.46
N PRO A 122 -8.41 12.74 5.22
CA PRO A 122 -8.41 12.63 6.68
C PRO A 122 -8.46 11.17 7.14
N GLU A 123 -8.95 10.29 6.28
CA GLU A 123 -9.08 8.87 6.56
C GLU A 123 -7.88 8.11 6.00
N ARG A 124 -7.16 7.46 6.88
CA ARG A 124 -6.05 6.58 6.51
C ARG A 124 -6.16 5.27 7.26
N VAL A 125 -6.11 4.18 6.51
CA VAL A 125 -6.23 2.83 7.05
C VAL A 125 -4.86 2.15 7.06
N VAL A 126 -4.59 1.39 8.12
CA VAL A 126 -3.39 0.54 8.21
C VAL A 126 -3.48 -0.55 7.14
N SER A 127 -2.39 -0.81 6.43
CA SER A 127 -2.34 -1.79 5.33
C SER A 127 -2.62 -3.24 5.74
N ARG A 128 -2.63 -3.52 7.05
CA ARG A 128 -2.98 -4.85 7.61
C ARG A 128 -4.32 -4.78 8.32
N PRO A 129 -5.44 -5.01 7.61
CA PRO A 129 -6.76 -5.03 8.24
C PRO A 129 -6.90 -6.27 9.15
N ASN A 130 -7.69 -6.13 10.22
CA ASN A 130 -8.09 -7.28 11.02
C ASN A 130 -8.91 -8.24 10.14
N ILE A 131 -8.50 -9.50 10.11
CA ILE A 131 -9.25 -10.55 9.41
C ILE A 131 -10.53 -10.79 10.21
N PRO A 132 -11.73 -10.63 9.60
CA PRO A 132 -12.99 -10.87 10.31
C PRO A 132 -13.10 -12.34 10.73
N ASN A 133 -13.67 -12.56 11.91
CA ASN A 133 -13.93 -13.91 12.40
C ASN A 133 -14.77 -14.68 11.39
N ALA A 134 -14.47 -15.97 11.19
CA ALA A 134 -15.19 -16.83 10.27
C ALA A 134 -16.71 -16.85 10.52
N MET A 135 -17.12 -16.81 11.78
CA MET A 135 -18.54 -16.84 12.17
C MET A 135 -19.28 -15.52 11.92
N THR A 136 -18.57 -14.41 11.72
CA THR A 136 -19.17 -13.10 11.37
C THR A 136 -19.32 -12.90 9.87
N ARG A 137 -18.78 -13.80 9.06
CA ARG A 137 -18.90 -13.72 7.60
C ARG A 137 -20.31 -14.07 7.18
N GLN A 138 -20.88 -13.22 6.34
CA GLN A 138 -22.18 -13.50 5.71
C GLN A 138 -22.05 -14.62 4.68
N ARG A 139 -23.13 -15.37 4.50
CA ARG A 139 -23.25 -16.35 3.42
C ARG A 139 -23.31 -15.64 2.07
N VAL A 140 -22.79 -16.31 1.05
CA VAL A 140 -22.85 -15.83 -0.33
C VAL A 140 -24.20 -16.25 -0.91
N GLU A 141 -25.17 -15.34 -0.94
CA GLU A 141 -26.56 -15.63 -1.33
C GLU A 141 -27.07 -14.69 -2.42
N LEU A 142 -26.53 -13.46 -2.49
CA LEU A 142 -27.01 -12.45 -3.41
C LEU A 142 -26.20 -12.47 -4.71
N PRO A 143 -26.85 -12.48 -5.90
CA PRO A 143 -26.14 -12.38 -7.15
C PRO A 143 -25.45 -11.03 -7.31
N GLN A 144 -24.29 -11.02 -7.97
CA GLN A 144 -23.56 -9.85 -8.42
C GLN A 144 -23.53 -9.88 -9.94
N ARG A 145 -24.09 -8.87 -10.57
CA ARG A 145 -24.01 -8.73 -12.03
C ARG A 145 -22.66 -8.21 -12.42
N THR A 146 -22.02 -8.88 -13.36
CA THR A 146 -20.73 -8.45 -13.93
C THR A 146 -20.90 -7.58 -15.16
N GLY A 147 -22.10 -7.56 -15.76
CA GLY A 147 -22.40 -6.91 -17.02
C GLY A 147 -21.88 -7.67 -18.24
N VAL A 148 -21.18 -8.78 -18.04
CA VAL A 148 -20.73 -9.67 -19.12
C VAL A 148 -21.75 -10.80 -19.28
N LYS A 149 -22.50 -10.76 -20.37
CA LYS A 149 -23.64 -11.69 -20.61
C LYS A 149 -23.27 -13.15 -20.45
N ALA A 150 -22.10 -13.56 -20.92
CA ALA A 150 -21.65 -14.95 -20.82
C ALA A 150 -21.41 -15.38 -19.36
N ILE A 151 -20.85 -14.48 -18.54
CA ILE A 151 -20.64 -14.75 -17.11
C ILE A 151 -21.99 -14.77 -16.40
N ASP A 152 -22.79 -13.73 -16.57
CA ASP A 152 -24.05 -13.58 -15.85
C ASP A 152 -25.06 -14.68 -16.18
N ALA A 153 -25.00 -15.25 -17.42
CA ALA A 153 -25.92 -16.31 -17.84
C ALA A 153 -25.42 -17.73 -17.50
N PHE A 154 -24.10 -17.99 -17.59
CA PHE A 154 -23.60 -19.37 -17.51
C PHE A 154 -22.74 -19.66 -16.29
N VAL A 155 -22.10 -18.63 -15.72
CA VAL A 155 -21.22 -18.73 -14.54
C VAL A 155 -21.49 -17.57 -13.59
N PRO A 156 -22.72 -17.42 -13.10
CA PRO A 156 -23.11 -16.25 -12.32
C PRO A 156 -22.24 -16.08 -11.07
N CYS A 157 -21.83 -14.86 -10.82
CA CYS A 157 -21.08 -14.47 -9.64
C CYS A 157 -22.03 -14.01 -8.53
N ALA A 158 -21.58 -14.07 -7.31
CA ALA A 158 -22.35 -13.61 -6.16
C ALA A 158 -21.53 -12.66 -5.27
N ARG A 159 -22.22 -11.80 -4.52
CA ARG A 159 -21.61 -10.83 -3.61
C ARG A 159 -20.80 -11.53 -2.53
N GLY A 160 -19.53 -11.15 -2.39
CA GLY A 160 -18.59 -11.78 -1.47
C GLY A 160 -17.88 -13.02 -2.04
N GLN A 161 -18.21 -13.45 -3.25
CA GLN A 161 -17.54 -14.57 -3.90
C GLN A 161 -16.14 -14.16 -4.40
N ARG A 162 -15.21 -15.11 -4.36
CA ARG A 162 -13.91 -14.99 -5.00
C ARG A 162 -13.93 -15.78 -6.30
N VAL A 163 -13.65 -15.12 -7.41
CA VAL A 163 -13.63 -15.71 -8.73
C VAL A 163 -12.23 -15.57 -9.32
N GLY A 164 -11.72 -16.65 -9.92
CA GLY A 164 -10.43 -16.64 -10.62
C GLY A 164 -10.66 -16.60 -12.13
N ILE A 165 -9.98 -15.69 -12.83
CA ILE A 165 -9.90 -15.68 -14.29
C ILE A 165 -8.50 -16.16 -14.67
N MET A 166 -8.42 -17.41 -15.12
CA MET A 166 -7.17 -18.05 -15.51
C MET A 166 -7.12 -18.14 -17.03
N ALA A 167 -6.08 -17.56 -17.63
CA ALA A 167 -5.93 -17.54 -19.08
C ALA A 167 -4.46 -17.45 -19.47
N GLY A 168 -4.13 -17.96 -20.65
CA GLY A 168 -2.81 -17.71 -21.26
C GLY A 168 -2.60 -16.25 -21.62
N SER A 169 -1.40 -15.91 -22.08
CA SER A 169 -1.09 -14.56 -22.55
C SER A 169 -1.88 -14.23 -23.83
N GLY A 170 -2.40 -13.02 -23.93
CA GLY A 170 -3.04 -12.49 -25.13
C GLY A 170 -4.47 -12.97 -25.42
N VAL A 171 -5.12 -13.72 -24.52
CA VAL A 171 -6.49 -14.23 -24.71
C VAL A 171 -7.60 -13.27 -24.24
N GLY A 172 -7.27 -12.05 -23.80
CA GLY A 172 -8.27 -11.04 -23.44
C GLY A 172 -8.61 -10.97 -21.95
N LYS A 173 -7.77 -11.49 -21.04
CA LYS A 173 -7.99 -11.41 -19.59
C LYS A 173 -8.19 -9.95 -19.11
N SER A 174 -7.31 -9.04 -19.51
CA SER A 174 -7.39 -7.62 -19.12
C SER A 174 -8.61 -6.94 -19.70
N VAL A 175 -8.93 -7.22 -20.95
CA VAL A 175 -10.17 -6.74 -21.60
C VAL A 175 -11.41 -7.20 -20.84
N LEU A 176 -11.45 -8.46 -20.43
CA LEU A 176 -12.56 -8.99 -19.63
C LEU A 176 -12.67 -8.30 -18.27
N LEU A 177 -11.55 -8.05 -17.60
CA LEU A 177 -11.53 -7.27 -16.34
C LEU A 177 -12.04 -5.84 -16.56
N GLY A 178 -11.63 -5.17 -17.64
CA GLY A 178 -12.13 -3.85 -18.01
C GLY A 178 -13.63 -3.86 -18.29
N MET A 179 -14.13 -4.87 -18.99
CA MET A 179 -15.58 -5.03 -19.22
C MET A 179 -16.35 -5.17 -17.90
N ILE A 180 -15.88 -6.00 -16.99
CA ILE A 180 -16.49 -6.18 -15.65
C ILE A 180 -16.46 -4.86 -14.87
N SER A 181 -15.33 -4.18 -14.85
CA SER A 181 -15.18 -2.92 -14.13
C SER A 181 -16.12 -1.82 -14.65
N ARG A 182 -16.36 -1.75 -15.95
CA ARG A 182 -17.27 -0.76 -16.54
C ARG A 182 -18.76 -1.10 -16.43
N HIS A 183 -19.10 -2.36 -16.37
CA HIS A 183 -20.50 -2.79 -16.55
C HIS A 183 -21.10 -3.53 -15.36
N SER A 184 -20.30 -3.76 -14.30
CA SER A 184 -20.84 -4.38 -13.08
C SER A 184 -21.80 -3.45 -12.36
N ASP A 185 -22.69 -4.04 -11.56
CA ASP A 185 -23.60 -3.30 -10.67
C ASP A 185 -22.98 -2.94 -9.32
N ALA A 186 -21.65 -2.91 -9.24
CA ALA A 186 -20.93 -2.50 -8.05
C ALA A 186 -20.96 -0.97 -7.90
N ASP A 187 -21.13 -0.47 -6.68
CA ASP A 187 -21.09 0.97 -6.38
C ASP A 187 -19.68 1.56 -6.61
N VAL A 188 -18.65 0.77 -6.37
CA VAL A 188 -17.24 1.15 -6.56
C VAL A 188 -16.44 -0.07 -7.02
N ASN A 189 -15.61 0.12 -8.03
CA ASN A 189 -14.64 -0.88 -8.48
C ASN A 189 -13.25 -0.50 -7.99
N VAL A 190 -12.58 -1.43 -7.31
CA VAL A 190 -11.20 -1.28 -6.87
C VAL A 190 -10.34 -2.27 -7.67
N VAL A 191 -9.43 -1.74 -8.47
CA VAL A 191 -8.54 -2.54 -9.32
C VAL A 191 -7.12 -2.48 -8.76
N ALA A 192 -6.51 -3.64 -8.49
CA ALA A 192 -5.12 -3.76 -8.08
C ALA A 192 -4.31 -4.44 -9.19
N LEU A 193 -3.41 -3.71 -9.82
CA LEU A 193 -2.52 -4.22 -10.87
C LEU A 193 -1.16 -4.55 -10.23
N ILE A 194 -0.99 -5.83 -9.86
CA ILE A 194 0.19 -6.30 -9.13
C ILE A 194 1.09 -7.09 -10.08
N GLY A 195 2.33 -6.62 -10.25
CA GLY A 195 3.31 -7.26 -11.12
C GLY A 195 3.09 -7.02 -12.62
N GLU A 196 2.13 -6.15 -12.97
CA GLU A 196 1.91 -5.73 -14.37
C GLU A 196 3.00 -4.75 -14.82
N ARG A 197 3.30 -4.76 -16.10
CA ARG A 197 4.27 -3.82 -16.68
C ARG A 197 3.67 -2.41 -16.74
N GLY A 198 4.46 -1.38 -16.50
CA GLY A 198 3.98 0.01 -16.52
C GLY A 198 3.22 0.40 -17.80
N ARG A 199 3.59 -0.17 -18.96
CA ARG A 199 2.87 0.01 -20.23
C ARG A 199 1.46 -0.61 -20.15
N GLU A 200 1.33 -1.80 -19.60
CA GLU A 200 0.04 -2.52 -19.48
C GLU A 200 -0.89 -1.84 -18.47
N VAL A 201 -0.33 -1.25 -17.39
CA VAL A 201 -1.08 -0.43 -16.44
C VAL A 201 -1.70 0.78 -17.13
N ARG A 202 -0.90 1.50 -17.93
CA ARG A 202 -1.38 2.69 -18.64
C ARG A 202 -2.46 2.32 -19.68
N GLU A 203 -2.23 1.27 -20.44
CA GLU A 203 -3.15 0.77 -21.46
C GLU A 203 -4.49 0.34 -20.82
N PHE A 204 -4.43 -0.35 -19.68
CA PHE A 204 -5.62 -0.74 -18.93
C PHE A 204 -6.43 0.48 -18.44
N VAL A 205 -5.77 1.50 -17.89
CA VAL A 205 -6.44 2.71 -17.43
C VAL A 205 -7.05 3.51 -18.58
N GLU A 206 -6.30 3.70 -19.69
CA GLU A 206 -6.74 4.53 -20.82
C GLU A 206 -7.76 3.83 -21.73
N GLN A 207 -7.64 2.52 -21.94
CA GLN A 207 -8.44 1.78 -22.93
C GLN A 207 -9.48 0.87 -22.28
N ASP A 208 -9.10 0.12 -21.24
CA ASP A 208 -9.99 -0.86 -20.64
C ASP A 208 -10.93 -0.25 -19.59
N LEU A 209 -10.48 0.72 -18.79
CA LEU A 209 -11.36 1.44 -17.86
C LEU A 209 -12.06 2.62 -18.55
N GLY A 210 -11.36 3.35 -19.40
CA GLY A 210 -11.90 4.54 -20.06
C GLY A 210 -11.88 5.80 -19.17
N PRO A 211 -12.37 6.93 -19.69
CA PRO A 211 -12.29 8.24 -19.01
C PRO A 211 -13.33 8.49 -17.92
N GLU A 212 -14.20 7.54 -17.60
CA GLU A 212 -15.27 7.71 -16.60
C GLU A 212 -14.90 7.16 -15.22
#